data_d8093be158f0fd07accdcb6137cfbb1b
#
_entry.id   d8093be158f0fd07accdcb6137cfbb1b
#
_cell.length_a   1.000
_cell.length_b   1.000
_cell.length_c   1.000
_cell.angle_alpha   90.00
_cell.angle_beta   90.00
_cell.angle_gamma   90.00
#
_symmetry.space_group_name_H-M   'P 1'
#
loop_
_entity.id
_entity.type
_entity.pdbx_description
1 polymer ?
#
loop_
_entity_poly.entity_id
_entity_poly.type
_entity_poly.pdbx_seq_one_letter_code
_entity_poly.pdbx_strand_id
1 'polypeptide(L)'
;MLQGQPKGLYALALANTGERFGYYTMLAIFTLFLQAKFGYTAAETSTIFASFLAFVYFMPLIGGMMADKFGYGKMVTSGIIIMFVGYLLLAIPTDAASGKIMMFGSLALIACGTGLFKGNLQVMVGNLYDAPEYRSKRDQAFSLFYMAINIGAMYAPTAATKMTDWMLGKYNLFYESQIPALAHQFLNGTISAENKEALAALQSAQGFTGDMATFCSCLLYTSDAADE
;
A
#
# COMPACT_ATOMS: atom_id res chain seq x y z
N MET A 1 31.41 -6.36 -5.69
CA MET A 1 30.19 -6.61 -4.90
C MET A 1 29.26 -7.67 -5.54
N LEU A 2 28.94 -7.58 -6.82
CA LEU A 2 27.99 -8.48 -7.49
C LEU A 2 28.62 -9.82 -7.95
N GLN A 3 29.92 -9.86 -8.24
CA GLN A 3 30.57 -11.06 -8.80
C GLN A 3 30.74 -12.17 -7.75
N GLY A 4 30.39 -13.41 -8.16
CA GLY A 4 30.56 -14.60 -7.34
C GLY A 4 29.55 -14.74 -6.19
N GLN A 5 28.40 -14.10 -6.30
CA GLN A 5 27.26 -14.28 -5.40
C GLN A 5 26.39 -15.47 -5.88
N PRO A 6 25.75 -16.22 -4.98
CA PRO A 6 24.83 -17.29 -5.37
C PRO A 6 23.63 -16.72 -6.12
N LYS A 7 23.17 -17.42 -7.16
CA LYS A 7 22.03 -16.99 -8.00
C LYS A 7 20.75 -16.74 -7.19
N GLY A 8 20.55 -17.48 -6.10
CA GLY A 8 19.42 -17.30 -5.19
C GLY A 8 19.33 -15.89 -4.57
N LEU A 9 20.47 -15.22 -4.31
CA LEU A 9 20.48 -13.87 -3.77
C LEU A 9 19.71 -12.88 -4.67
N TYR A 10 19.93 -12.94 -5.98
CA TYR A 10 19.28 -12.03 -6.93
C TYR A 10 17.77 -12.22 -6.96
N ALA A 11 17.31 -13.47 -6.91
CA ALA A 11 15.88 -13.80 -6.87
C ALA A 11 15.24 -13.27 -5.58
N LEU A 12 15.89 -13.49 -4.41
CA LEU A 12 15.39 -13.03 -3.12
C LEU A 12 15.43 -11.48 -3.02
N ALA A 13 16.48 -10.84 -3.53
CA ALA A 13 16.59 -9.40 -3.57
C ALA A 13 15.51 -8.75 -4.44
N LEU A 14 15.26 -9.33 -5.65
CA LEU A 14 14.22 -8.86 -6.55
C LEU A 14 12.82 -9.03 -5.95
N ALA A 15 12.53 -10.19 -5.34
CA ALA A 15 11.28 -10.43 -4.63
C ALA A 15 11.07 -9.40 -3.50
N ASN A 16 12.12 -9.08 -2.75
CA ASN A 16 12.08 -8.07 -1.69
C ASN A 16 11.85 -6.65 -2.25
N THR A 17 12.52 -6.29 -3.35
CA THR A 17 12.30 -5.01 -4.03
C THR A 17 10.84 -4.85 -4.46
N GLY A 18 10.28 -5.87 -5.11
CA GLY A 18 8.88 -5.84 -5.59
C GLY A 18 7.88 -5.74 -4.45
N GLU A 19 8.07 -6.52 -3.38
CA GLU A 19 7.21 -6.48 -2.20
C GLU A 19 7.32 -5.13 -1.50
N ARG A 20 8.52 -4.58 -1.30
CA ARG A 20 8.71 -3.26 -0.70
C ARG A 20 8.12 -2.15 -1.55
N PHE A 21 8.28 -2.22 -2.87
CA PHE A 21 7.64 -1.27 -3.79
C PHE A 21 6.12 -1.27 -3.62
N GLY A 22 5.47 -2.44 -3.67
CA GLY A 22 4.02 -2.54 -3.49
C GLY A 22 3.56 -2.05 -2.11
N TYR A 23 4.27 -2.45 -1.06
CA TYR A 23 3.95 -2.05 0.31
C TYR A 23 4.03 -0.52 0.50
N TYR A 24 5.12 0.13 0.08
CA TYR A 24 5.29 1.58 0.23
C TYR A 24 4.39 2.38 -0.73
N THR A 25 4.08 1.84 -1.91
CA THR A 25 3.08 2.45 -2.81
C THR A 25 1.70 2.48 -2.14
N MET A 26 1.28 1.37 -1.56
CA MET A 26 0.03 1.29 -0.81
C MET A 26 0.03 2.26 0.38
N LEU A 27 1.10 2.26 1.20
CA LEU A 27 1.20 3.16 2.35
C LEU A 27 1.12 4.64 1.96
N ALA A 28 1.70 5.03 0.82
CA ALA A 28 1.71 6.41 0.36
C ALA A 28 0.30 6.96 0.06
N ILE A 29 -0.62 6.11 -0.39
CA ILE A 29 -1.98 6.51 -0.74
C ILE A 29 -3.02 6.07 0.29
N PHE A 30 -2.67 5.20 1.24
CA PHE A 30 -3.61 4.53 2.12
C PHE A 30 -4.43 5.50 2.99
N THR A 31 -3.80 6.50 3.58
CA THR A 31 -4.49 7.50 4.40
C THR A 31 -5.46 8.34 3.58
N LEU A 32 -5.06 8.69 2.35
CA LEU A 32 -5.90 9.45 1.42
C LEU A 32 -7.09 8.60 0.95
N PHE A 33 -6.86 7.32 0.66
CA PHE A 33 -7.90 6.36 0.33
C PHE A 33 -8.94 6.22 1.45
N LEU A 34 -8.52 6.12 2.72
CA LEU A 34 -9.42 6.02 3.85
C LEU A 34 -10.32 7.26 3.99
N GLN A 35 -9.73 8.44 3.80
CA GLN A 35 -10.48 9.71 3.85
C GLN A 35 -11.42 9.86 2.66
N ALA A 36 -10.94 9.57 1.45
CA ALA A 36 -11.73 9.71 0.23
C ALA A 36 -12.88 8.69 0.18
N LYS A 37 -12.62 7.41 0.40
CA LYS A 37 -13.63 6.35 0.25
C LYS A 37 -14.60 6.26 1.43
N PHE A 38 -14.13 6.38 2.65
CA PHE A 38 -14.93 6.13 3.86
C PHE A 38 -15.29 7.39 4.64
N GLY A 39 -14.78 8.56 4.26
CA GLY A 39 -15.02 9.81 4.97
C GLY A 39 -14.43 9.84 6.39
N TYR A 40 -13.42 9.02 6.67
CA TYR A 40 -12.79 9.01 7.99
C TYR A 40 -12.06 10.33 8.26
N THR A 41 -12.15 10.77 9.49
CA THR A 41 -11.37 11.92 9.99
C THR A 41 -9.88 11.58 10.02
N ALA A 42 -9.02 12.59 10.09
CA ALA A 42 -7.58 12.40 10.23
C ALA A 42 -7.21 11.55 11.46
N ALA A 43 -7.93 11.72 12.58
CA ALA A 43 -7.71 10.95 13.81
C ALA A 43 -8.07 9.46 13.65
N GLU A 44 -9.24 9.18 13.05
CA GLU A 44 -9.67 7.79 12.76
C GLU A 44 -8.70 7.12 11.78
N THR A 45 -8.33 7.82 10.72
CA THR A 45 -7.37 7.35 9.71
C THR A 45 -6.02 7.02 10.35
N SER A 46 -5.51 7.90 11.21
CA SER A 46 -4.25 7.67 11.94
C SER A 46 -4.33 6.46 12.87
N THR A 47 -5.47 6.25 13.53
CA THR A 47 -5.69 5.10 14.41
C THR A 47 -5.72 3.79 13.62
N ILE A 48 -6.40 3.75 12.48
CA ILE A 48 -6.44 2.59 11.59
C ILE A 48 -5.04 2.29 11.05
N PHE A 49 -4.34 3.32 10.59
CA PHE A 49 -2.98 3.21 10.06
C PHE A 49 -2.01 2.67 11.12
N ALA A 50 -2.03 3.23 12.33
CA ALA A 50 -1.18 2.78 13.45
C ALA A 50 -1.48 1.34 13.85
N SER A 51 -2.76 0.96 13.91
CA SER A 51 -3.19 -0.40 14.22
C SER A 51 -2.73 -1.40 13.16
N PHE A 52 -2.85 -1.05 11.89
CA PHE A 52 -2.33 -1.85 10.78
C PHE A 52 -0.82 -2.04 10.88
N LEU A 53 -0.05 -0.96 11.11
CA LEU A 53 1.41 -1.05 11.29
C LEU A 53 1.78 -1.92 12.48
N ALA A 54 1.13 -1.76 13.62
CA ALA A 54 1.37 -2.61 14.79
C ALA A 54 1.17 -4.09 14.46
N PHE A 55 0.12 -4.42 13.74
CA PHE A 55 -0.16 -5.78 13.29
C PHE A 55 0.89 -6.30 12.31
N VAL A 56 1.30 -5.50 11.33
CA VAL A 56 2.39 -5.83 10.37
C VAL A 56 3.72 -6.10 11.08
N TYR A 57 4.03 -5.37 12.15
CA TYR A 57 5.27 -5.60 12.91
C TYR A 57 5.17 -6.76 13.91
N PHE A 58 3.98 -7.12 14.36
CA PHE A 58 3.75 -8.27 15.24
C PHE A 58 3.76 -9.60 14.48
N MET A 59 3.17 -9.65 13.27
CA MET A 59 3.00 -10.86 12.47
C MET A 59 4.30 -11.64 12.15
N PRO A 60 5.47 -11.01 11.95
CA PRO A 60 6.73 -11.74 11.72
C PRO A 60 7.13 -12.67 12.86
N LEU A 61 6.72 -12.39 14.09
CA LEU A 61 6.95 -13.30 15.21
C LEU A 61 6.25 -14.65 15.01
N ILE A 62 4.98 -14.59 14.62
CA ILE A 62 4.19 -15.79 14.30
C ILE A 62 4.74 -16.46 13.03
N GLY A 63 5.04 -15.65 12.00
CA GLY A 63 5.60 -16.12 10.73
C GLY A 63 6.93 -16.86 10.90
N GLY A 64 7.81 -16.41 11.78
CA GLY A 64 9.06 -17.08 12.13
C GLY A 64 8.83 -18.45 12.79
N MET A 65 7.98 -18.51 13.82
CA MET A 65 7.63 -19.78 14.48
C MET A 65 7.01 -20.80 13.50
N MET A 66 6.20 -20.34 12.55
CA MET A 66 5.65 -21.20 11.51
C MET A 66 6.73 -21.68 10.54
N ALA A 67 7.69 -20.82 10.19
CA ALA A 67 8.74 -21.16 9.25
C ALA A 67 9.72 -22.19 9.82
N ASP A 68 9.99 -22.18 11.10
CA ASP A 68 10.79 -23.19 11.78
C ASP A 68 10.17 -24.58 11.66
N LYS A 69 8.84 -24.65 11.63
CA LYS A 69 8.10 -25.93 11.52
C LYS A 69 7.85 -26.38 10.08
N PHE A 70 7.52 -25.46 9.19
CA PHE A 70 7.06 -25.78 7.82
C PHE A 70 8.10 -25.48 6.75
N GLY A 71 9.17 -24.79 7.09
CA GLY A 71 10.27 -24.40 6.19
C GLY A 71 10.10 -22.99 5.62
N TYR A 72 11.20 -22.23 5.59
CA TYR A 72 11.25 -20.82 5.20
C TYR A 72 10.75 -20.57 3.79
N GLY A 73 11.15 -21.37 2.81
CA GLY A 73 10.74 -21.18 1.41
C GLY A 73 9.24 -21.30 1.20
N LYS A 74 8.58 -22.26 1.87
CA LYS A 74 7.12 -22.39 1.79
C LYS A 74 6.41 -21.21 2.42
N MET A 75 6.91 -20.71 3.56
CA MET A 75 6.31 -19.56 4.25
C MET A 75 6.46 -18.27 3.44
N VAL A 76 7.63 -18.04 2.85
CA VAL A 76 7.85 -16.88 1.96
C VAL A 76 6.90 -16.92 0.75
N THR A 77 6.78 -18.07 0.09
CA THR A 77 5.86 -18.21 -1.07
C THR A 77 4.41 -18.03 -0.67
N SER A 78 3.98 -18.67 0.42
CA SER A 78 2.61 -18.49 0.96
C SER A 78 2.35 -17.03 1.34
N GLY A 79 3.34 -16.36 1.94
CA GLY A 79 3.26 -14.95 2.29
C GLY A 79 3.01 -14.05 1.08
N ILE A 80 3.73 -14.26 -0.02
CA ILE A 80 3.53 -13.52 -1.27
C ILE A 80 2.11 -13.73 -1.82
N ILE A 81 1.62 -14.97 -1.85
CA ILE A 81 0.29 -15.30 -2.36
C ILE A 81 -0.79 -14.63 -1.49
N ILE A 82 -0.68 -14.72 -0.17
CA ILE A 82 -1.64 -14.11 0.76
C ILE A 82 -1.64 -12.58 0.61
N MET A 83 -0.47 -11.93 0.51
CA MET A 83 -0.38 -10.49 0.25
C MET A 83 -1.01 -10.12 -1.07
N PHE A 84 -0.74 -10.89 -2.13
CA PHE A 84 -1.30 -10.64 -3.45
C PHE A 84 -2.83 -10.69 -3.42
N VAL A 85 -3.42 -11.70 -2.78
CA VAL A 85 -4.87 -11.78 -2.57
C VAL A 85 -5.38 -10.59 -1.77
N GLY A 86 -4.68 -10.19 -0.71
CA GLY A 86 -5.04 -9.01 0.08
C GLY A 86 -5.06 -7.72 -0.74
N TYR A 87 -4.05 -7.49 -1.59
CA TYR A 87 -4.02 -6.33 -2.49
C TYR A 87 -5.11 -6.38 -3.56
N LEU A 88 -5.39 -7.55 -4.12
CA LEU A 88 -6.49 -7.72 -5.08
C LEU A 88 -7.84 -7.39 -4.44
N LEU A 89 -8.11 -7.91 -3.23
CA LEU A 89 -9.35 -7.62 -2.51
C LEU A 89 -9.48 -6.12 -2.19
N LEU A 90 -8.38 -5.45 -1.86
CA LEU A 90 -8.38 -4.02 -1.60
C LEU A 90 -8.69 -3.19 -2.85
N ALA A 91 -8.35 -3.71 -4.04
CA ALA A 91 -8.58 -3.07 -5.33
C ALA A 91 -10.01 -3.27 -5.88
N ILE A 92 -10.81 -4.20 -5.32
CA ILE A 92 -12.18 -4.44 -5.77
C ILE A 92 -13.07 -3.25 -5.38
N PRO A 93 -13.79 -2.65 -6.33
CA PRO A 93 -14.80 -1.63 -6.03
C PRO A 93 -15.90 -2.20 -5.10
N THR A 94 -16.23 -1.47 -4.05
CA THR A 94 -17.22 -1.91 -3.06
C THR A 94 -18.04 -0.73 -2.56
N ASP A 95 -19.29 -1.00 -2.18
CA ASP A 95 -20.14 0.00 -1.51
C ASP A 95 -19.58 0.36 -0.13
N ALA A 96 -20.03 1.48 0.44
CA ALA A 96 -19.54 1.98 1.72
C ALA A 96 -19.71 1.00 2.90
N ALA A 97 -20.76 0.16 2.89
CA ALA A 97 -21.02 -0.80 3.96
C ALA A 97 -20.17 -2.06 3.87
N SER A 98 -20.15 -2.72 2.71
CA SER A 98 -19.33 -3.91 2.45
C SER A 98 -17.85 -3.57 2.35
N GLY A 99 -17.51 -2.38 1.87
CA GLY A 99 -16.15 -1.89 1.71
C GLY A 99 -15.36 -1.83 2.99
N LYS A 100 -15.96 -1.49 4.12
CA LYS A 100 -15.27 -1.48 5.42
C LYS A 100 -14.81 -2.88 5.83
N ILE A 101 -15.68 -3.88 5.72
CA ILE A 101 -15.35 -5.28 6.05
C ILE A 101 -14.27 -5.80 5.11
N MET A 102 -14.41 -5.54 3.80
CA MET A 102 -13.44 -5.93 2.79
C MET A 102 -12.07 -5.28 3.04
N MET A 103 -12.03 -3.99 3.34
CA MET A 103 -10.82 -3.24 3.65
C MET A 103 -10.08 -3.85 4.86
N PHE A 104 -10.76 -4.04 6.00
CA PHE A 104 -10.13 -4.62 7.18
C PHE A 104 -9.67 -6.07 6.95
N GLY A 105 -10.46 -6.87 6.23
CA GLY A 105 -10.06 -8.21 5.80
C GLY A 105 -8.82 -8.21 4.91
N SER A 106 -8.77 -7.32 3.94
CA SER A 106 -7.61 -7.13 3.05
C SER A 106 -6.37 -6.73 3.82
N LEU A 107 -6.48 -5.76 4.73
CA LEU A 107 -5.37 -5.31 5.58
C LEU A 107 -4.85 -6.43 6.49
N ALA A 108 -5.75 -7.25 7.04
CA ALA A 108 -5.37 -8.42 7.83
C ALA A 108 -4.60 -9.45 6.99
N LEU A 109 -5.06 -9.73 5.76
CA LEU A 109 -4.34 -10.62 4.84
C LEU A 109 -2.97 -10.07 4.45
N ILE A 110 -2.87 -8.77 4.13
CA ILE A 110 -1.60 -8.13 3.80
C ILE A 110 -0.64 -8.22 5.00
N ALA A 111 -1.10 -7.94 6.20
CA ALA A 111 -0.28 -8.03 7.40
C ALA A 111 0.18 -9.47 7.70
N CYS A 112 -0.71 -10.45 7.60
CA CYS A 112 -0.38 -11.86 7.75
C CYS A 112 0.66 -12.31 6.70
N GLY A 113 0.42 -11.98 5.43
CA GLY A 113 1.35 -12.30 4.34
C GLY A 113 2.72 -11.66 4.52
N THR A 114 2.77 -10.36 4.92
CA THR A 114 4.01 -9.65 5.25
C THR A 114 4.74 -10.34 6.40
N GLY A 115 4.03 -10.81 7.42
CA GLY A 115 4.60 -11.53 8.54
C GLY A 115 5.28 -12.85 8.14
N LEU A 116 4.64 -13.61 7.24
CA LEU A 116 5.20 -14.84 6.67
C LEU A 116 6.40 -14.57 5.75
N PHE A 117 6.44 -13.42 5.09
CA PHE A 117 7.46 -13.07 4.12
C PHE A 117 8.70 -12.43 4.74
N LYS A 118 8.51 -11.33 5.48
CA LYS A 118 9.56 -10.36 5.82
C LYS A 118 10.74 -10.96 6.62
N GLY A 119 10.47 -11.63 7.73
CA GLY A 119 11.52 -12.25 8.56
C GLY A 119 12.17 -13.45 7.88
N ASN A 120 11.36 -14.28 7.28
CA ASN A 120 11.78 -15.55 6.69
C ASN A 120 12.64 -15.37 5.43
N LEU A 121 12.39 -14.31 4.66
CA LEU A 121 13.22 -13.99 3.50
C LEU A 121 14.66 -13.65 3.90
N GLN A 122 14.86 -12.93 5.02
CA GLN A 122 16.18 -12.60 5.54
C GLN A 122 16.93 -13.85 5.98
N VAL A 123 16.25 -14.79 6.64
CA VAL A 123 16.83 -16.08 7.02
C VAL A 123 17.25 -16.87 5.78
N MET A 124 16.42 -16.90 4.73
CA MET A 124 16.77 -17.56 3.48
C MET A 124 18.01 -16.94 2.82
N VAL A 125 18.18 -15.61 2.87
CA VAL A 125 19.41 -14.96 2.41
C VAL A 125 20.59 -15.46 3.23
N GLY A 126 20.49 -15.51 4.56
CA GLY A 126 21.52 -16.04 5.43
C GLY A 126 21.95 -17.45 5.08
N ASN A 127 21.00 -18.35 4.89
CA ASN A 127 21.22 -19.77 4.58
C ASN A 127 21.94 -20.00 3.24
N LEU A 128 21.81 -19.09 2.27
CA LEU A 128 22.57 -19.17 1.01
C LEU A 128 24.10 -19.07 1.24
N TYR A 129 24.53 -18.52 2.38
CA TYR A 129 25.94 -18.28 2.73
C TYR A 129 26.47 -19.23 3.78
N ASP A 130 25.78 -20.29 4.11
CA ASP A 130 26.27 -21.34 5.02
C ASP A 130 27.36 -22.20 4.35
N ALA A 131 27.34 -22.31 3.02
CA ALA A 131 28.37 -22.99 2.26
C ALA A 131 29.72 -22.26 2.40
N PRO A 132 30.83 -22.99 2.63
CA PRO A 132 32.16 -22.40 2.89
C PRO A 132 32.63 -21.43 1.79
N GLU A 133 32.28 -21.68 0.54
CA GLU A 133 32.65 -20.88 -0.63
C GLU A 133 32.01 -19.50 -0.66
N TYR A 134 30.85 -19.31 -0.02
CA TYR A 134 30.11 -18.05 0.01
C TYR A 134 30.20 -17.32 1.34
N ARG A 135 30.62 -17.99 2.41
CA ARG A 135 30.60 -17.46 3.79
C ARG A 135 31.29 -16.10 3.93
N SER A 136 32.42 -15.89 3.25
CA SER A 136 33.15 -14.60 3.28
C SER A 136 32.41 -13.43 2.62
N LYS A 137 31.35 -13.70 1.85
CA LYS A 137 30.57 -12.69 1.13
C LYS A 137 29.23 -12.39 1.78
N ARG A 138 28.93 -12.97 2.94
CA ARG A 138 27.64 -12.86 3.63
C ARG A 138 27.27 -11.39 3.94
N ASP A 139 28.20 -10.58 4.44
CA ASP A 139 27.96 -9.19 4.78
C ASP A 139 27.67 -8.33 3.52
N GLN A 140 28.40 -8.64 2.44
CA GLN A 140 28.13 -7.99 1.15
C GLN A 140 26.73 -8.35 0.62
N ALA A 141 26.27 -9.57 0.85
CA ALA A 141 24.93 -10.00 0.44
C ALA A 141 23.84 -9.25 1.19
N PHE A 142 23.95 -9.11 2.50
CA PHE A 142 22.99 -8.32 3.27
C PHE A 142 23.01 -6.84 2.85
N SER A 143 24.17 -6.27 2.54
CA SER A 143 24.26 -4.92 2.00
C SER A 143 23.50 -4.77 0.67
N LEU A 144 23.66 -5.73 -0.26
CA LEU A 144 22.91 -5.77 -1.51
C LEU A 144 21.41 -5.95 -1.28
N PHE A 145 21.04 -6.80 -0.35
CA PHE A 145 19.64 -7.07 0.01
C PHE A 145 18.96 -5.82 0.59
N TYR A 146 19.62 -5.08 1.49
CA TYR A 146 19.11 -3.82 2.01
C TYR A 146 19.08 -2.70 0.96
N MET A 147 20.04 -2.67 0.04
CA MET A 147 19.99 -1.75 -1.11
C MET A 147 18.75 -2.01 -1.97
N ALA A 148 18.39 -3.28 -2.20
CA ALA A 148 17.20 -3.68 -2.93
C ALA A 148 15.90 -3.17 -2.26
N ILE A 149 15.82 -3.22 -0.92
CA ILE A 149 14.71 -2.63 -0.14
C ILE A 149 14.59 -1.13 -0.43
N ASN A 150 15.71 -0.41 -0.31
CA ASN A 150 15.72 1.03 -0.49
C ASN A 150 15.37 1.47 -1.92
N ILE A 151 15.77 0.69 -2.92
CA ILE A 151 15.37 0.92 -4.33
C ILE A 151 13.83 0.83 -4.45
N GLY A 152 13.22 -0.23 -3.93
CA GLY A 152 11.76 -0.38 -3.93
C GLY A 152 11.06 0.78 -3.21
N ALA A 153 11.54 1.14 -2.03
CA ALA A 153 10.97 2.22 -1.22
C ALA A 153 11.11 3.61 -1.88
N MET A 154 12.21 3.88 -2.56
CA MET A 154 12.50 5.19 -3.17
C MET A 154 11.54 5.52 -4.32
N TYR A 155 11.20 4.53 -5.14
CA TYR A 155 10.33 4.75 -6.30
C TYR A 155 8.83 4.67 -5.96
N ALA A 156 8.47 4.04 -4.85
CA ALA A 156 7.08 3.77 -4.50
C ALA A 156 6.22 5.04 -4.32
N PRO A 157 6.62 6.08 -3.56
CA PRO A 157 5.82 7.30 -3.42
C PRO A 157 5.62 8.03 -4.75
N THR A 158 6.67 8.09 -5.57
CA THR A 158 6.60 8.73 -6.90
C THR A 158 5.65 7.96 -7.82
N ALA A 159 5.68 6.63 -7.79
CA ALA A 159 4.76 5.80 -8.57
C ALA A 159 3.31 6.01 -8.10
N ALA A 160 3.07 6.07 -6.79
CA ALA A 160 1.76 6.34 -6.21
C ALA A 160 1.20 7.68 -6.68
N THR A 161 1.98 8.77 -6.52
CA THR A 161 1.56 10.12 -6.93
C THR A 161 1.27 10.20 -8.43
N LYS A 162 2.19 9.66 -9.25
CA LYS A 162 2.02 9.67 -10.70
C LYS A 162 0.81 8.86 -11.17
N MET A 163 0.48 7.77 -10.48
CA MET A 163 -0.72 6.99 -10.78
C MET A 163 -1.98 7.78 -10.43
N THR A 164 -2.00 8.43 -9.27
CA THR A 164 -3.12 9.31 -8.86
C THR A 164 -3.31 10.46 -9.85
N ASP A 165 -2.23 11.16 -10.22
CA ASP A 165 -2.29 12.25 -11.18
C ASP A 165 -2.76 11.79 -12.56
N TRP A 166 -2.32 10.61 -12.99
CA TRP A 166 -2.76 10.03 -14.29
C TRP A 166 -4.24 9.65 -14.26
N MET A 167 -4.74 9.09 -13.16
CA MET A 167 -6.15 8.75 -13.01
C MET A 167 -7.03 10.00 -13.01
N LEU A 168 -6.70 11.00 -12.19
CA LEU A 168 -7.43 12.27 -12.13
C LEU A 168 -7.35 13.04 -13.45
N GLY A 169 -6.21 12.99 -14.13
CA GLY A 169 -5.99 13.66 -15.41
C GLY A 169 -6.91 13.16 -16.53
N LYS A 170 -7.43 11.92 -16.44
CA LYS A 170 -8.45 11.42 -17.39
C LYS A 170 -9.76 12.21 -17.33
N TYR A 171 -10.03 12.81 -16.17
CA TYR A 171 -11.21 13.64 -15.92
C TYR A 171 -10.91 15.14 -15.92
N ASN A 172 -9.70 15.53 -16.36
CA ASN A 172 -9.17 16.90 -16.26
C ASN A 172 -9.18 17.45 -14.83
N LEU A 173 -8.99 16.59 -13.84
CA LEU A 173 -8.92 16.93 -12.42
C LEU A 173 -7.49 16.79 -11.91
N PHE A 174 -7.19 17.48 -10.81
CA PHE A 174 -5.94 17.34 -10.08
C PHE A 174 -6.20 17.12 -8.59
N TYR A 175 -5.25 16.48 -7.93
CA TYR A 175 -5.39 16.15 -6.51
C TYR A 175 -5.31 17.42 -5.63
N GLU A 176 -6.30 17.57 -4.76
CA GLU A 176 -6.32 18.61 -3.72
C GLU A 176 -6.77 18.00 -2.38
N SER A 177 -5.93 18.14 -1.37
CA SER A 177 -6.08 17.43 -0.08
C SER A 177 -7.35 17.77 0.70
N GLN A 178 -7.91 18.97 0.50
CA GLN A 178 -9.11 19.43 1.18
C GLN A 178 -10.41 18.86 0.59
N ILE A 179 -10.38 18.49 -0.69
CA ILE A 179 -11.59 18.10 -1.43
C ILE A 179 -12.29 16.89 -0.82
N PRO A 180 -11.63 15.79 -0.43
CA PRO A 180 -12.32 14.62 0.11
C PRO A 180 -13.16 14.93 1.34
N ALA A 181 -12.63 15.70 2.29
CA ALA A 181 -13.35 16.07 3.51
C ALA A 181 -14.56 16.97 3.21
N LEU A 182 -14.38 17.97 2.34
CA LEU A 182 -15.46 18.90 1.94
C LEU A 182 -16.54 18.17 1.11
N ALA A 183 -16.14 17.27 0.23
CA ALA A 183 -17.05 16.49 -0.59
C ALA A 183 -17.93 15.57 0.27
N HIS A 184 -17.36 14.89 1.27
CA HIS A 184 -18.14 14.07 2.20
C HIS A 184 -19.12 14.93 3.04
N GLN A 185 -18.70 16.10 3.52
CA GLN A 185 -19.59 17.02 4.23
C GLN A 185 -20.73 17.49 3.33
N PHE A 186 -20.45 17.76 2.05
CA PHE A 186 -21.46 18.19 1.09
C PHE A 186 -22.49 17.07 0.81
N LEU A 187 -22.02 15.87 0.49
CA LEU A 187 -22.89 14.73 0.18
C LEU A 187 -23.71 14.26 1.39
N ASN A 188 -23.19 14.42 2.59
CA ASN A 188 -23.89 14.10 3.84
C ASN A 188 -24.81 15.23 4.35
N GLY A 189 -24.82 16.38 3.67
CA GLY A 189 -25.62 17.55 4.08
C GLY A 189 -25.16 18.24 5.37
N THR A 190 -23.92 18.00 5.80
CA THR A 190 -23.34 18.55 7.03
C THR A 190 -22.38 19.72 6.79
N ILE A 191 -22.25 20.16 5.54
CA ILE A 191 -21.31 21.21 5.14
C ILE A 191 -21.75 22.59 5.65
N SER A 192 -20.83 23.37 6.23
CA SER A 192 -21.05 24.76 6.59
C SER A 192 -21.11 25.68 5.36
N ALA A 193 -21.68 26.89 5.50
CA ALA A 193 -21.73 27.84 4.39
C ALA A 193 -20.34 28.23 3.90
N GLU A 194 -19.38 28.45 4.81
CA GLU A 194 -17.99 28.76 4.50
C GLU A 194 -17.31 27.61 3.73
N ASN A 195 -17.48 26.37 4.18
CA ASN A 195 -16.92 25.18 3.53
C ASN A 195 -17.54 24.94 2.15
N LYS A 196 -18.83 25.30 1.97
CA LYS A 196 -19.48 25.21 0.67
C LYS A 196 -18.91 26.20 -0.34
N GLU A 197 -18.60 27.43 0.09
CA GLU A 197 -17.92 28.42 -0.74
C GLU A 197 -16.49 27.96 -1.09
N ALA A 198 -15.75 27.41 -0.13
CA ALA A 198 -14.42 26.85 -0.37
C ALA A 198 -14.47 25.69 -1.39
N LEU A 199 -15.44 24.80 -1.29
CA LEU A 199 -15.64 23.70 -2.23
C LEU A 199 -15.98 24.21 -3.64
N ALA A 200 -16.83 25.25 -3.75
CA ALA A 200 -17.16 25.88 -5.02
C ALA A 200 -15.95 26.58 -5.66
N ALA A 201 -15.09 27.22 -4.86
CA ALA A 201 -13.85 27.80 -5.33
C ALA A 201 -12.89 26.72 -5.88
N LEU A 202 -12.78 25.59 -5.21
CA LEU A 202 -11.97 24.45 -5.65
C LEU A 202 -12.51 23.82 -6.94
N GLN A 203 -13.83 23.67 -7.08
CA GLN A 203 -14.47 23.22 -8.32
C GLN A 203 -14.14 24.15 -9.49
N SER A 204 -14.26 25.46 -9.26
CA SER A 204 -13.95 26.48 -10.27
C SER A 204 -12.47 26.47 -10.63
N ALA A 205 -11.58 26.32 -9.67
CA ALA A 205 -10.13 26.24 -9.88
C ALA A 205 -9.73 25.02 -10.73
N GLN A 206 -10.50 23.92 -10.63
CA GLN A 206 -10.33 22.73 -11.45
C GLN A 206 -10.99 22.83 -12.83
N GLY A 207 -11.70 23.92 -13.13
CA GLY A 207 -12.39 24.08 -14.42
C GLY A 207 -13.55 23.13 -14.64
N PHE A 208 -14.07 22.49 -13.60
CA PHE A 208 -15.16 21.54 -13.70
C PHE A 208 -16.50 22.26 -13.87
N THR A 209 -17.19 21.98 -14.98
CA THR A 209 -18.43 22.67 -15.38
C THR A 209 -19.71 21.92 -14.99
N GLY A 210 -19.61 20.73 -14.40
CA GLY A 210 -20.75 19.93 -13.92
C GLY A 210 -21.32 20.46 -12.59
N ASP A 211 -22.38 19.81 -12.11
CA ASP A 211 -22.95 20.11 -10.80
C ASP A 211 -22.01 19.66 -9.66
N MET A 212 -22.21 20.25 -8.48
CA MET A 212 -21.35 20.00 -7.30
C MET A 212 -21.39 18.53 -6.84
N ALA A 213 -22.56 17.89 -6.93
CA ALA A 213 -22.69 16.48 -6.52
C ALA A 213 -21.87 15.55 -7.43
N THR A 214 -21.92 15.79 -8.74
CA THR A 214 -21.09 15.07 -9.73
C THR A 214 -19.61 15.33 -9.51
N PHE A 215 -19.22 16.58 -9.25
CA PHE A 215 -17.84 16.95 -8.92
C PHE A 215 -17.31 16.17 -7.70
N CYS A 216 -18.08 16.17 -6.61
CA CYS A 216 -17.74 15.42 -5.40
C CYS A 216 -17.64 13.92 -5.65
N SER A 217 -18.60 13.36 -6.40
CA SER A 217 -18.62 11.95 -6.74
C SER A 217 -17.42 11.56 -7.61
N CYS A 218 -17.09 12.32 -8.64
CA CYS A 218 -15.92 12.07 -9.48
C CYS A 218 -14.63 11.99 -8.67
N LEU A 219 -14.45 12.88 -7.68
CA LEU A 219 -13.23 12.92 -6.89
C LEU A 219 -13.16 11.85 -5.79
N LEU A 220 -14.30 11.46 -5.23
CA LEU A 220 -14.35 10.40 -4.22
C LEU A 220 -14.29 9.00 -4.85
N TYR A 221 -14.87 8.84 -6.04
CA TYR A 221 -15.02 7.54 -6.71
C TYR A 221 -14.09 7.36 -7.90
N THR A 222 -13.13 8.26 -8.16
CA THR A 222 -12.09 8.02 -9.18
C THR A 222 -11.21 6.82 -8.86
N SER A 223 -11.26 6.31 -7.64
CA SER A 223 -10.74 5.00 -7.30
C SER A 223 -11.66 3.84 -7.72
N ASP A 224 -12.95 4.10 -7.92
CA ASP A 224 -13.97 3.11 -8.28
C ASP A 224 -14.44 3.24 -9.76
N ALA A 225 -14.17 4.37 -10.41
CA ALA A 225 -14.58 4.66 -11.78
C ALA A 225 -13.65 4.04 -12.86
N ALA A 226 -12.92 2.99 -12.53
CA ALA A 226 -12.13 2.25 -13.51
C ALA A 226 -12.94 1.17 -14.25
N ASP A 227 -14.26 1.08 -14.02
CA ASP A 227 -15.12 -0.01 -14.54
C ASP A 227 -16.30 0.45 -15.42
N GLU A 228 -16.27 1.67 -16.03
CA GLU A 228 -17.19 2.02 -17.12
C GLU A 228 -16.44 2.35 -18.41
#